data_3fa894527347020dc3bdb0f5e4575b9c
#
_entry.id   3fa894527347020dc3bdb0f5e4575b9c
#
_cell.length_a   1.000
_cell.length_b   1.000
_cell.length_c   1.000
_cell.angle_alpha   90.00
_cell.angle_beta   90.00
_cell.angle_gamma   90.00
#
_symmetry.space_group_name_H-M   'P 1'
#
loop_
_entity.id
_entity.type
_entity.pdbx_description
1 polymer ?
#
loop_
_entity_poly.entity_id
_entity_poly.type
_entity_poly.pdbx_seq_one_letter_code
_entity_poly.pdbx_strand_id
1 'polypeptide(L)'
;MSEDLVELARRGYEAVRRGDFDTVREFLDPDVKWHGGNPSDGCQNRKQALAWIQRPARGPIGELVDVIGAGDKVVVIMRRTGDDGQPELIANLTTFRDGKATEMVHYDNPDDARRAAGV
;
A
#
# COMPACT_ATOMS: atom_id res chain seq x y z
N MET A 1 -9.20 8.36 14.45
CA MET A 1 -9.18 7.16 15.28
C MET A 1 -8.30 6.15 14.61
N SER A 2 -7.34 5.59 15.35
CA SER A 2 -6.33 4.72 14.75
C SER A 2 -6.90 3.42 14.21
N GLU A 3 -7.92 2.84 14.86
CA GLU A 3 -8.56 1.64 14.34
C GLU A 3 -9.25 1.89 13.00
N ASP A 4 -9.68 3.13 12.77
CA ASP A 4 -10.30 3.49 11.50
C ASP A 4 -9.27 3.46 10.36
N LEU A 5 -8.02 3.78 10.63
CA LEU A 5 -6.96 3.74 9.61
C LEU A 5 -6.64 2.32 9.22
N VAL A 6 -6.62 1.38 10.18
CA VAL A 6 -6.42 -0.04 9.88
C VAL A 6 -7.55 -0.54 8.98
N GLU A 7 -8.78 -0.22 9.33
CA GLU A 7 -9.93 -0.63 8.53
C GLU A 7 -9.93 0.03 7.16
N LEU A 8 -9.55 1.30 7.10
CA LEU A 8 -9.45 2.05 5.85
C LEU A 8 -8.40 1.41 4.93
N ALA A 9 -7.25 1.03 5.49
CA ALA A 9 -6.19 0.37 4.72
C ALA A 9 -6.67 -0.97 4.19
N ARG A 10 -7.34 -1.78 5.01
CA ARG A 10 -7.90 -3.06 4.56
C ARG A 10 -8.86 -2.86 3.41
N ARG A 11 -9.74 -1.88 3.53
CA ARG A 11 -10.74 -1.59 2.49
C ARG A 11 -10.10 -1.19 1.18
N GLY A 12 -9.06 -0.35 1.25
CA GLY A 12 -8.34 0.09 0.06
C GLY A 12 -7.65 -1.06 -0.66
N TYR A 13 -6.93 -1.90 0.08
CA TYR A 13 -6.23 -3.04 -0.51
C TYR A 13 -7.19 -4.11 -1.02
N GLU A 14 -8.30 -4.35 -0.32
CA GLU A 14 -9.32 -5.28 -0.82
C GLU A 14 -9.96 -4.76 -2.11
N ALA A 15 -10.16 -3.45 -2.22
CA ALA A 15 -10.68 -2.85 -3.45
C ALA A 15 -9.74 -3.10 -4.62
N VAL A 16 -8.42 -3.00 -4.41
CA VAL A 16 -7.43 -3.31 -5.46
C VAL A 16 -7.59 -4.77 -5.90
N ARG A 17 -7.73 -5.68 -4.95
CA ARG A 17 -7.88 -7.11 -5.26
C ARG A 17 -9.14 -7.40 -6.07
N ARG A 18 -10.22 -6.70 -5.78
CA ARG A 18 -11.50 -6.89 -6.49
C ARG A 18 -11.56 -6.16 -7.82
N GLY A 19 -10.58 -5.30 -8.10
CA GLY A 19 -10.64 -4.45 -9.28
C GLY A 19 -11.62 -3.29 -9.15
N ASP A 20 -11.99 -2.93 -7.93
CA ASP A 20 -12.90 -1.81 -7.64
C ASP A 20 -12.09 -0.51 -7.60
N PHE A 21 -11.75 0.01 -8.77
CA PHE A 21 -10.85 1.15 -8.87
C PHE A 21 -11.52 2.48 -8.50
N ASP A 22 -12.84 2.55 -8.49
CA ASP A 22 -13.53 3.74 -7.97
C ASP A 22 -13.27 3.90 -6.48
N THR A 23 -13.35 2.81 -5.71
CA THR A 23 -13.04 2.82 -4.28
C THR A 23 -11.55 3.13 -4.06
N VAL A 24 -10.66 2.53 -4.87
CA VAL A 24 -9.22 2.80 -4.77
C VAL A 24 -8.95 4.29 -5.01
N ARG A 25 -9.61 4.87 -5.98
CA ARG A 25 -9.46 6.30 -6.28
C ARG A 25 -9.84 7.17 -5.09
N GLU A 26 -10.91 6.83 -4.39
CA GLU A 26 -11.34 7.57 -3.20
C GLU A 26 -10.38 7.38 -2.03
N PHE A 27 -9.74 6.22 -1.95
CA PHE A 27 -8.75 5.91 -0.94
C PHE A 27 -7.46 6.74 -1.08
N LEU A 28 -7.11 7.12 -2.30
CA LEU A 28 -5.87 7.82 -2.59
C LEU A 28 -6.06 9.33 -2.60
N ASP A 29 -5.13 10.04 -1.97
CA ASP A 29 -5.06 11.50 -2.08
C ASP A 29 -4.66 11.87 -3.51
N PRO A 30 -5.17 13.00 -4.06
CA PRO A 30 -4.78 13.42 -5.41
C PRO A 30 -3.27 13.57 -5.62
N ASP A 31 -2.53 13.91 -4.57
CA ASP A 31 -1.09 14.11 -4.61
C ASP A 31 -0.32 12.95 -4.00
N VAL A 32 -0.92 11.77 -3.90
CA VAL A 32 -0.30 10.59 -3.29
C VAL A 32 1.04 10.27 -3.96
N LYS A 33 2.03 9.93 -3.13
CA LYS A 33 3.34 9.46 -3.59
C LYS A 33 3.45 7.96 -3.30
N TRP A 34 3.88 7.20 -4.26
CA TRP A 34 4.08 5.75 -4.09
C TRP A 34 5.44 5.38 -4.65
N HIS A 35 6.36 4.98 -3.77
CA HIS A 35 7.76 4.74 -4.15
C HIS A 35 8.38 3.64 -3.29
N GLY A 36 9.59 3.25 -3.65
CA GLY A 36 10.34 2.22 -2.94
C GLY A 36 11.47 2.78 -2.08
N GLY A 37 11.33 4.01 -1.61
CA GLY A 37 12.32 4.66 -0.75
C GLY A 37 12.82 6.00 -1.27
N ASN A 38 12.70 6.25 -2.55
CA ASN A 38 13.08 7.53 -3.15
C ASN A 38 11.81 8.22 -3.67
N PRO A 39 11.34 9.31 -3.00
CA PRO A 39 10.09 9.96 -3.41
C PRO A 39 10.10 10.53 -4.82
N SER A 40 11.28 10.77 -5.42
CA SER A 40 11.35 11.27 -6.79
C SER A 40 11.16 10.16 -7.83
N ASP A 41 11.26 8.89 -7.40
CA ASP A 41 10.98 7.74 -8.25
C ASP A 41 9.55 7.26 -7.99
N GLY A 42 9.00 6.45 -8.88
CA GLY A 42 7.68 5.89 -8.69
C GLY A 42 6.56 6.86 -9.04
N CYS A 43 5.42 6.69 -8.38
CA CYS A 43 4.21 7.45 -8.68
C CYS A 43 4.20 8.78 -7.93
N GLN A 44 3.94 9.87 -8.64
CA GLN A 44 3.99 11.22 -8.09
C GLN A 44 2.61 11.79 -7.79
N ASN A 45 1.54 11.12 -8.22
CA ASN A 45 0.17 11.55 -7.97
C ASN A 45 -0.79 10.37 -8.13
N ARG A 46 -2.06 10.63 -7.82
CA ARG A 46 -3.11 9.60 -7.89
C ARG A 46 -3.27 9.04 -9.30
N LYS A 47 -3.19 9.87 -10.31
CA LYS A 47 -3.33 9.41 -11.70
C LYS A 47 -2.27 8.36 -12.03
N GLN A 48 -1.02 8.62 -11.66
CA GLN A 48 0.06 7.68 -11.90
C GLN A 48 -0.09 6.40 -11.07
N ALA A 49 -0.51 6.55 -9.81
CA ALA A 49 -0.72 5.39 -8.94
C ALA A 49 -1.83 4.48 -9.48
N LEU A 50 -2.94 5.07 -9.95
CA LEU A 50 -4.03 4.28 -10.54
C LEU A 50 -3.58 3.60 -11.83
N ALA A 51 -2.82 4.28 -12.66
CA ALA A 51 -2.30 3.68 -13.89
C ALA A 51 -1.39 2.49 -13.58
N TRP A 52 -0.56 2.60 -12.55
CA TRP A 52 0.31 1.52 -12.11
C TRP A 52 -0.51 0.32 -11.62
N ILE A 53 -1.51 0.57 -10.77
CA ILE A 53 -2.36 -0.49 -10.20
C ILE A 53 -3.14 -1.22 -11.29
N GLN A 54 -3.56 -0.51 -12.34
CA GLN A 54 -4.36 -1.08 -13.42
C GLN A 54 -3.54 -1.74 -14.52
N ARG A 55 -2.20 -1.71 -14.43
CA ARG A 55 -1.35 -2.30 -15.48
C ARG A 55 -1.54 -3.82 -15.55
N PRO A 56 -1.84 -4.36 -16.74
CA PRO A 56 -1.97 -5.82 -16.87
C PRO A 56 -0.71 -6.59 -16.52
N ALA A 57 0.47 -6.01 -16.79
CA ALA A 57 1.75 -6.66 -16.55
C ALA A 57 2.17 -6.65 -15.07
N ARG A 58 1.44 -5.95 -14.21
CA ARG A 58 1.77 -5.86 -12.79
C ARG A 58 1.72 -7.22 -12.08
N GLY A 59 0.83 -8.09 -12.55
CA GLY A 59 0.55 -9.34 -11.87
C GLY A 59 -0.39 -9.16 -10.69
N PRO A 60 -0.70 -10.25 -9.96
CA PRO A 60 -1.62 -10.16 -8.84
C PRO A 60 -1.02 -9.41 -7.67
N ILE A 61 -1.86 -8.64 -6.98
CA ILE A 61 -1.49 -8.08 -5.69
C ILE A 61 -1.44 -9.23 -4.68
N GLY A 62 -0.57 -9.14 -3.71
CA GLY A 62 -0.42 -10.18 -2.70
C GLY A 62 -1.66 -10.32 -1.81
N GLU A 63 -1.68 -11.43 -1.06
CA GLU A 63 -2.71 -11.69 -0.05
C GLU A 63 -2.38 -10.89 1.21
N LEU A 64 -3.38 -10.25 1.81
CA LEU A 64 -3.18 -9.53 3.07
C LEU A 64 -2.88 -10.53 4.19
N VAL A 65 -1.75 -10.31 4.88
CA VAL A 65 -1.33 -11.13 6.01
C VAL A 65 -1.61 -10.41 7.32
N ASP A 66 -1.25 -9.13 7.39
CA ASP A 66 -1.45 -8.35 8.61
C ASP A 66 -1.53 -6.86 8.28
N VAL A 67 -2.20 -6.10 9.15
CA VAL A 67 -2.32 -4.65 9.03
C VAL A 67 -2.10 -4.08 10.43
N ILE A 68 -1.05 -3.27 10.58
CA ILE A 68 -0.62 -2.77 11.88
C ILE A 68 -0.71 -1.24 11.89
N GLY A 69 -1.51 -0.71 12.81
CA GLY A 69 -1.65 0.73 12.98
C GLY A 69 -0.51 1.34 13.78
N ALA A 70 -0.04 2.52 13.37
CA ALA A 70 1.06 3.24 14.01
C ALA A 70 0.82 4.75 13.87
N GLY A 71 -0.11 5.29 14.66
CA GLY A 71 -0.46 6.71 14.59
C GLY A 71 -1.18 7.05 13.29
N ASP A 72 -0.59 7.91 12.49
CA ASP A 72 -1.14 8.29 11.18
C ASP A 72 -0.66 7.36 10.06
N LYS A 73 0.08 6.30 10.41
CA LYS A 73 0.63 5.35 9.45
C LYS A 73 0.08 3.97 9.69
N VAL A 74 0.10 3.16 8.63
CA VAL A 74 -0.31 1.75 8.71
C VAL A 74 0.70 0.92 7.94
N VAL A 75 1.19 -0.15 8.59
CA VAL A 75 2.03 -1.14 7.92
C VAL A 75 1.12 -2.23 7.38
N VAL A 76 1.14 -2.43 6.07
CA VAL A 76 0.34 -3.46 5.40
C VAL A 76 1.29 -4.54 4.93
N ILE A 77 1.17 -5.74 5.50
CA ILE A 77 2.01 -6.88 5.16
C ILE A 77 1.23 -7.80 4.23
N MET A 78 1.85 -8.17 3.11
CA MET A 78 1.24 -9.00 2.09
C MET A 78 2.16 -10.16 1.75
N ARG A 79 1.56 -11.27 1.33
CA ARG A 79 2.28 -12.44 0.85
C ARG A 79 2.00 -12.61 -0.63
N ARG A 80 3.05 -12.78 -1.41
CA ARG A 80 2.93 -13.04 -2.84
C ARG A 80 3.89 -14.15 -3.24
N THR A 81 3.69 -14.70 -4.44
CA THR A 81 4.62 -15.67 -5.01
C THR A 81 5.75 -14.92 -5.69
N GLY A 82 6.99 -15.19 -5.30
CA GLY A 82 8.16 -14.60 -5.91
C GLY A 82 8.49 -15.21 -7.26
N ASP A 83 9.51 -14.67 -7.91
CA ASP A 83 9.94 -15.13 -9.24
C ASP A 83 10.41 -16.58 -9.23
N ASP A 84 10.89 -17.04 -8.09
CA ASP A 84 11.36 -18.42 -7.89
C ASP A 84 10.23 -19.40 -7.55
N GLY A 85 8.99 -18.94 -7.55
CA GLY A 85 7.82 -19.73 -7.19
C GLY A 85 7.61 -19.92 -5.71
N GLN A 86 8.46 -19.31 -4.88
CA GLN A 86 8.34 -19.40 -3.41
C GLN A 86 7.53 -18.23 -2.85
N PRO A 87 6.77 -18.46 -1.77
CA PRO A 87 6.06 -17.35 -1.14
C PRO A 87 7.05 -16.38 -0.50
N GLU A 88 6.75 -15.09 -0.63
CA GLU A 88 7.54 -14.04 0.00
C GLU A 88 6.63 -13.00 0.64
N LEU A 89 7.10 -12.40 1.73
CA LEU A 89 6.39 -11.32 2.40
C LEU A 89 6.97 -9.99 1.94
N ILE A 90 6.06 -9.07 1.66
CA ILE A 90 6.40 -7.68 1.33
C ILE A 90 5.52 -6.79 2.19
N ALA A 91 5.85 -5.52 2.27
CA ALA A 91 5.05 -4.58 3.03
C ALA A 91 4.98 -3.22 2.37
N ASN A 92 3.92 -2.50 2.68
CA ASN A 92 3.81 -1.08 2.38
C ASN A 92 3.57 -0.32 3.67
N LEU A 93 4.27 0.80 3.81
CA LEU A 93 4.01 1.76 4.88
C LEU A 93 3.17 2.87 4.28
N THR A 94 1.92 2.97 4.70
CA THR A 94 0.97 3.94 4.17
C THR A 94 0.73 5.02 5.20
N THR A 95 0.91 6.27 4.81
CA THR A 95 0.60 7.44 5.64
C THR A 95 -0.74 8.00 5.22
N PHE A 96 -1.60 8.27 6.20
CA PHE A 96 -2.93 8.81 5.96
C PHE A 96 -3.05 10.24 6.46
N ARG A 97 -3.86 11.00 5.74
CA ARG A 97 -4.25 12.35 6.15
C ARG A 97 -5.68 12.59 5.65
N ASP A 98 -6.55 13.00 6.57
CA ASP A 98 -7.96 13.29 6.26
C ASP A 98 -8.66 12.11 5.57
N GLY A 99 -8.34 10.88 6.00
CA GLY A 99 -8.96 9.67 5.49
C GLY A 99 -8.45 9.21 4.14
N LYS A 100 -7.35 9.78 3.65
CA LYS A 100 -6.77 9.41 2.36
C LYS A 100 -5.29 9.09 2.49
N ALA A 101 -4.83 8.15 1.67
CA ALA A 101 -3.41 7.78 1.62
C ALA A 101 -2.63 8.89 0.91
N THR A 102 -1.66 9.47 1.60
CA THR A 102 -0.83 10.55 1.06
C THR A 102 0.53 10.05 0.61
N GLU A 103 1.01 8.95 1.21
CA GLU A 103 2.27 8.35 0.83
C GLU A 103 2.21 6.85 1.07
N MET A 104 2.74 6.08 0.14
CA MET A 104 2.89 4.64 0.26
C MET A 104 4.33 4.29 -0.10
N VAL A 105 5.03 3.63 0.83
CA VAL A 105 6.42 3.23 0.63
C VAL A 105 6.50 1.70 0.61
N HIS A 106 7.04 1.16 -0.45
CA HIS A 106 7.21 -0.28 -0.60
C HIS A 106 8.47 -0.74 0.12
N TYR A 107 8.37 -1.85 0.85
CA TYR A 107 9.51 -2.52 1.48
C TYR A 107 9.49 -3.99 1.10
N ASP A 108 10.64 -4.51 0.68
CA ASP A 108 10.78 -5.95 0.38
C ASP A 108 10.80 -6.79 1.65
N ASN A 109 11.16 -6.17 2.79
CA ASN A 109 11.21 -6.82 4.09
C ASN A 109 10.23 -6.15 5.03
N PRO A 110 9.21 -6.90 5.54
CA PRO A 110 8.23 -6.33 6.48
C PRO A 110 8.85 -5.75 7.75
N ASP A 111 9.97 -6.29 8.21
CA ASP A 111 10.63 -5.77 9.41
C ASP A 111 11.15 -4.35 9.19
N ASP A 112 11.61 -4.05 7.98
CA ASP A 112 12.05 -2.70 7.65
C ASP A 112 10.88 -1.72 7.65
N ALA A 113 9.72 -2.13 7.17
CA ALA A 113 8.51 -1.31 7.20
C ALA A 113 8.07 -1.04 8.65
N ARG A 114 8.09 -2.07 9.49
CA ARG A 114 7.73 -1.93 10.90
C ARG A 114 8.68 -1.00 11.63
N ARG A 115 9.97 -1.13 11.35
CA ARG A 115 10.99 -0.28 11.95
C ARG A 115 10.80 1.18 11.53
N ALA A 116 10.49 1.42 10.27
CA ALA A 116 10.22 2.76 9.76
C ALA A 116 8.97 3.38 10.41
N ALA A 117 7.99 2.55 10.77
CA ALA A 117 6.77 3.00 11.45
C ALA A 117 6.94 3.12 12.96
N GLY A 118 8.01 2.59 13.53
CA GLY A 118 8.24 2.63 14.96
C GLY A 118 7.48 1.56 15.74
N VAL A 119 7.15 0.44 15.10
CA VAL A 119 6.40 -0.65 15.75
C VAL A 119 7.12 -1.99 15.73
#